data_3804a7d4cb29bc3b78fc691d411d7a5e
#
_entry.id   3804a7d4cb29bc3b78fc691d411d7a5e
#
_cell.length_a   1.000
_cell.length_b   1.000
_cell.length_c   1.000
_cell.angle_alpha   90.00
_cell.angle_beta   90.00
_cell.angle_gamma   90.00
#
_symmetry.space_group_name_H-M   'P 1'
#
loop_
_entity.id
_entity.type
_entity.pdbx_description
1 polymer ?
#
loop_
_entity_poly.entity_id
_entity_poly.type
_entity_poly.pdbx_seq_one_letter_code
_entity_poly.pdbx_strand_id
1 'polypeptide(L)'
;GREVKLASMLPYISLVDDKTVRTRGNELFQCIRLDGVNSNTTDDEYLDRTRALFASVVARIGPECSFYVHKVSKAITPDLVPVEGDSFAAAVDRRWRQALGQRHLRDKTLTLTVMNRPAVGSKLPLRAAKSAELLRAQTEKRMGRLQEVVRFLMSSFADMNPRLLNEPSGELLGFLGALNTGQELPLYRGARTTIVAENVANTRVTFKGDKFFLSDGATGPRIGSIFAVKDYPEKTHCTMFDELSLPVDMIVTHSFTPINSNWMAGRIKRQMRLRASANDGAVSLLEELPTALDDLESKRLSFGDHHMSVAVFADSEEKLANIGGEIKNTASTEGVNLIAEGFASATHFFAQHPGNGHARSRKGAVTKRNLADF
;
A
#
# COMPACT_ATOMS: atom_id res chain seq x y z
N GLY A 1 10.89 22.09 -15.63
CA GLY A 1 10.22 21.49 -14.50
C GLY A 1 10.82 21.98 -13.20
N ARG A 2 9.99 22.32 -12.25
CA ARG A 2 10.47 22.76 -10.92
C ARG A 2 10.97 21.52 -10.18
N GLU A 3 12.25 21.45 -9.89
CA GLU A 3 12.84 20.42 -9.05
C GLU A 3 12.28 20.55 -7.62
N VAL A 4 11.61 19.52 -7.13
CA VAL A 4 11.04 19.50 -5.79
C VAL A 4 11.90 18.59 -4.92
N LYS A 5 12.37 19.11 -3.79
CA LYS A 5 13.14 18.30 -2.83
C LYS A 5 12.25 17.13 -2.33
N LEU A 6 12.67 15.88 -2.57
CA LEU A 6 11.90 14.67 -2.25
C LEU A 6 11.41 14.68 -0.80
N ALA A 7 12.25 15.01 0.18
CA ALA A 7 11.89 15.09 1.60
C ALA A 7 10.71 16.03 1.88
N SER A 8 10.51 17.08 1.07
CA SER A 8 9.38 18.00 1.26
C SER A 8 8.02 17.38 0.87
N MET A 9 8.03 16.35 0.05
CA MET A 9 6.84 15.62 -0.40
C MET A 9 6.50 14.41 0.48
N LEU A 10 7.46 13.95 1.30
CA LEU A 10 7.26 12.84 2.22
C LEU A 10 6.59 13.31 3.52
N PRO A 11 5.62 12.57 4.05
CA PRO A 11 4.80 13.04 5.17
C PRO A 11 5.46 12.84 6.55
N TYR A 12 6.62 12.24 6.64
CA TYR A 12 7.22 11.74 7.87
C TYR A 12 7.96 12.84 8.65
N ILE A 13 7.52 13.14 9.88
CA ILE A 13 8.10 14.21 10.70
C ILE A 13 9.04 13.64 11.75
N SER A 14 8.55 12.74 12.60
CA SER A 14 9.30 12.25 13.75
C SER A 14 8.95 10.80 14.08
N LEU A 15 9.83 10.16 14.83
CA LEU A 15 9.53 8.91 15.53
C LEU A 15 9.01 9.25 16.94
N VAL A 16 7.90 8.63 17.33
CA VAL A 16 7.35 8.70 18.69
C VAL A 16 8.08 7.70 19.59
N ASP A 17 8.31 6.52 19.04
CA ASP A 17 9.16 5.46 19.58
C ASP A 17 9.87 4.74 18.41
N ASP A 18 10.59 3.67 18.66
CA ASP A 18 11.37 2.92 17.67
C ASP A 18 10.53 2.31 16.53
N LYS A 19 9.21 2.28 16.67
CA LYS A 19 8.27 1.59 15.76
C LYS A 19 7.20 2.50 15.20
N THR A 20 7.01 3.70 15.77
CA THR A 20 5.89 4.57 15.48
C THR A 20 6.33 5.86 14.82
N VAL A 21 5.86 6.10 13.62
CA VAL A 21 6.09 7.32 12.86
C VAL A 21 4.92 8.29 13.05
N ARG A 22 5.25 9.56 13.23
CA ARG A 22 4.29 10.69 13.19
C ARG A 22 4.42 11.41 11.86
N THR A 23 3.27 11.68 11.23
CA THR A 23 3.19 12.41 9.97
C THR A 23 2.94 13.90 10.13
N ARG A 24 3.05 14.66 9.04
CA ARG A 24 2.68 16.09 8.97
C ARG A 24 1.20 16.34 9.34
N GLY A 25 0.31 15.40 8.98
CA GLY A 25 -1.10 15.42 9.34
C GLY A 25 -1.37 14.99 10.79
N ASN A 26 -0.31 14.79 11.59
CA ASN A 26 -0.37 14.29 12.95
C ASN A 26 -1.00 12.88 13.06
N GLU A 27 -1.00 12.09 11.97
CA GLU A 27 -1.29 10.67 12.06
C GLU A 27 -0.13 9.92 12.72
N LEU A 28 -0.46 8.80 13.37
CA LEU A 28 0.51 7.88 13.97
C LEU A 28 0.38 6.53 13.29
N PHE A 29 1.48 5.95 12.81
CA PHE A 29 1.41 4.64 12.19
C PHE A 29 2.54 3.70 12.60
N GLN A 30 2.25 2.40 12.51
CA GLN A 30 3.20 1.30 12.65
C GLN A 30 3.10 0.38 11.44
N CYS A 31 4.19 -0.28 11.09
CA CYS A 31 4.31 -1.19 9.96
C CYS A 31 4.52 -2.62 10.44
N ILE A 32 3.67 -3.53 9.99
CA ILE A 32 3.74 -4.96 10.27
C ILE A 32 4.22 -5.65 9.00
N ARG A 33 5.36 -6.35 9.06
CA ARG A 33 5.82 -7.26 8.03
C ARG A 33 5.13 -8.59 8.21
N LEU A 34 4.60 -9.15 7.13
CA LEU A 34 3.97 -10.45 7.08
C LEU A 34 4.70 -11.34 6.07
N ASP A 35 4.76 -12.63 6.35
CA ASP A 35 5.09 -13.62 5.33
C ASP A 35 3.88 -13.75 4.41
N GLY A 36 4.11 -13.62 3.10
CA GLY A 36 3.05 -13.75 2.11
C GLY A 36 2.61 -15.21 1.95
N VAL A 37 1.40 -15.39 1.47
CA VAL A 37 0.89 -16.70 1.03
C VAL A 37 1.13 -16.83 -0.46
N ASN A 38 1.65 -17.97 -0.91
CA ASN A 38 1.80 -18.24 -2.34
C ASN A 38 0.49 -18.84 -2.89
N SER A 39 -0.31 -18.00 -3.56
CA SER A 39 -1.60 -18.40 -4.14
C SER A 39 -1.52 -19.58 -5.09
N ASN A 40 -0.39 -19.75 -5.82
CA ASN A 40 -0.24 -20.84 -6.80
C ASN A 40 0.04 -22.21 -6.17
N THR A 41 0.44 -22.25 -4.90
CA THR A 41 0.82 -23.49 -4.20
C THR A 41 -0.01 -23.76 -2.95
N THR A 42 -0.89 -22.83 -2.60
CA THR A 42 -1.73 -22.90 -1.40
C THR A 42 -3.12 -23.38 -1.77
N ASP A 43 -3.72 -24.19 -0.90
CA ASP A 43 -5.07 -24.71 -1.04
C ASP A 43 -6.10 -23.56 -1.01
N ASP A 44 -7.11 -23.64 -1.88
CA ASP A 44 -8.19 -22.66 -2.02
C ASP A 44 -8.94 -22.46 -0.69
N GLU A 45 -9.12 -23.52 0.10
CA GLU A 45 -9.75 -23.43 1.42
C GLU A 45 -8.97 -22.54 2.39
N TYR A 46 -7.64 -22.61 2.35
CA TYR A 46 -6.77 -21.77 3.16
C TYR A 46 -6.83 -20.30 2.70
N LEU A 47 -6.85 -20.06 1.38
CA LEU A 47 -6.98 -18.73 0.82
C LEU A 47 -8.32 -18.08 1.21
N ASP A 48 -9.43 -18.81 1.08
CA ASP A 48 -10.75 -18.34 1.48
C ASP A 48 -10.86 -18.07 2.98
N ARG A 49 -10.22 -18.90 3.82
CA ARG A 49 -10.14 -18.69 5.27
C ARG A 49 -9.35 -17.42 5.60
N THR A 50 -8.22 -17.22 4.95
CA THR A 50 -7.35 -16.03 5.15
C THR A 50 -8.08 -14.77 4.73
N ARG A 51 -8.77 -14.79 3.59
CA ARG A 51 -9.65 -13.72 3.12
C ARG A 51 -10.75 -13.40 4.13
N ALA A 52 -11.47 -14.41 4.59
CA ALA A 52 -12.54 -14.23 5.58
C ALA A 52 -12.01 -13.67 6.90
N LEU A 53 -10.83 -14.13 7.34
CA LEU A 53 -10.13 -13.60 8.51
C LEU A 53 -9.80 -12.11 8.31
N PHE A 54 -9.17 -11.74 7.20
CA PHE A 54 -8.82 -10.35 6.91
C PHE A 54 -10.06 -9.45 6.90
N ALA A 55 -11.13 -9.86 6.21
CA ALA A 55 -12.39 -9.12 6.18
C ALA A 55 -12.99 -8.93 7.57
N SER A 56 -12.98 -9.98 8.41
CA SER A 56 -13.49 -9.93 9.79
C SER A 56 -12.67 -9.01 10.69
N VAL A 57 -11.36 -9.05 10.53
CA VAL A 57 -10.40 -8.24 11.30
C VAL A 57 -10.57 -6.76 10.95
N VAL A 58 -10.59 -6.42 9.65
CA VAL A 58 -10.79 -5.05 9.18
C VAL A 58 -12.19 -4.53 9.59
N ALA A 59 -13.21 -5.40 9.64
CA ALA A 59 -14.54 -5.03 10.09
C ALA A 59 -14.58 -4.54 11.54
N ARG A 60 -13.71 -5.10 12.41
CA ARG A 60 -13.66 -4.74 13.85
C ARG A 60 -12.89 -3.46 14.13
N ILE A 61 -12.10 -2.98 13.17
CA ILE A 61 -11.31 -1.78 13.34
C ILE A 61 -12.15 -0.55 13.03
N GLY A 62 -12.11 0.42 13.94
CA GLY A 62 -12.93 1.62 13.87
C GLY A 62 -12.51 2.59 12.76
N PRO A 63 -13.35 3.60 12.47
CA PRO A 63 -13.12 4.57 11.40
C PRO A 63 -11.93 5.52 11.68
N GLU A 64 -11.39 5.50 12.89
CA GLU A 64 -10.21 6.27 13.27
C GLU A 64 -8.90 5.70 12.68
N CYS A 65 -8.93 4.45 12.21
CA CYS A 65 -7.78 3.81 11.58
C CYS A 65 -7.95 3.72 10.07
N SER A 66 -6.86 3.90 9.36
CA SER A 66 -6.71 3.59 7.93
C SER A 66 -5.57 2.59 7.74
N PHE A 67 -5.56 1.92 6.59
CA PHE A 67 -4.62 0.85 6.28
C PHE A 67 -3.92 1.12 4.96
N TYR A 68 -2.67 0.67 4.89
CA TYR A 68 -1.95 0.50 3.64
C TYR A 68 -1.41 -0.93 3.58
N VAL A 69 -1.57 -1.57 2.44
CA VAL A 69 -0.93 -2.85 2.13
C VAL A 69 0.04 -2.61 0.98
N HIS A 70 1.31 -2.90 1.20
CA HIS A 70 2.35 -2.79 0.20
C HIS A 70 2.90 -4.17 -0.13
N LYS A 71 2.81 -4.54 -1.40
CA LYS A 71 3.49 -5.71 -1.96
C LYS A 71 4.67 -5.18 -2.77
N VAL A 72 5.89 -5.39 -2.30
CA VAL A 72 7.12 -4.99 -3.00
C VAL A 72 7.75 -6.22 -3.61
N SER A 73 7.96 -6.21 -4.92
CA SER A 73 8.66 -7.26 -5.66
C SER A 73 9.95 -6.71 -6.24
N LYS A 74 11.07 -7.34 -5.95
CA LYS A 74 12.39 -6.97 -6.48
C LYS A 74 13.09 -8.18 -7.09
N ALA A 75 13.87 -7.96 -8.14
CA ALA A 75 14.76 -8.98 -8.67
C ALA A 75 15.84 -9.30 -7.64
N ILE A 76 16.14 -10.58 -7.47
CA ILE A 76 17.25 -11.04 -6.66
C ILE A 76 18.21 -11.87 -7.51
N THR A 77 19.51 -11.68 -7.30
CA THR A 77 20.53 -12.58 -7.78
C THR A 77 20.98 -13.42 -6.58
N PRO A 78 20.77 -14.75 -6.62
CA PRO A 78 21.18 -15.59 -5.50
C PRO A 78 22.71 -15.56 -5.39
N ASP A 79 23.21 -15.17 -4.24
CA ASP A 79 24.63 -15.25 -3.87
C ASP A 79 24.92 -16.66 -3.35
N LEU A 80 25.17 -17.57 -4.28
CA LEU A 80 25.42 -18.97 -3.96
C LEU A 80 26.92 -19.25 -4.08
N VAL A 81 27.53 -19.76 -3.04
CA VAL A 81 28.93 -20.17 -3.05
C VAL A 81 29.13 -21.29 -4.08
N PRO A 82 30.02 -21.12 -5.09
CA PRO A 82 30.25 -22.12 -6.12
C PRO A 82 30.90 -23.37 -5.54
N VAL A 83 30.45 -24.53 -6.02
CA VAL A 83 31.25 -25.77 -5.81
C VAL A 83 32.45 -25.74 -6.75
N GLU A 84 33.62 -25.64 -6.18
CA GLU A 84 34.89 -25.56 -6.96
C GLU A 84 35.33 -26.92 -7.45
N GLY A 85 36.10 -26.93 -8.57
CA GLY A 85 36.72 -28.11 -9.14
C GLY A 85 35.97 -28.72 -10.33
N ASP A 86 36.50 -29.89 -10.81
CA ASP A 86 35.98 -30.60 -11.98
C ASP A 86 35.15 -31.87 -11.61
N SER A 87 34.68 -31.96 -10.39
CA SER A 87 33.84 -33.07 -9.94
C SER A 87 32.47 -33.04 -10.63
N PHE A 88 31.79 -34.20 -10.63
CA PHE A 88 30.41 -34.28 -11.08
C PHE A 88 29.51 -33.30 -10.31
N ALA A 89 29.71 -33.14 -9.00
CA ALA A 89 28.99 -32.19 -8.18
C ALA A 89 29.20 -30.74 -8.67
N ALA A 90 30.44 -30.36 -9.03
CA ALA A 90 30.74 -29.03 -9.58
C ALA A 90 30.09 -28.82 -10.95
N ALA A 91 30.02 -29.87 -11.80
CA ALA A 91 29.34 -29.81 -13.10
C ALA A 91 27.79 -29.62 -12.91
N VAL A 92 27.19 -30.33 -11.97
CA VAL A 92 25.77 -30.19 -11.64
C VAL A 92 25.49 -28.79 -11.07
N ASP A 93 26.34 -28.30 -10.15
CA ASP A 93 26.22 -26.96 -9.59
C ASP A 93 26.31 -25.87 -10.65
N ARG A 94 27.26 -25.92 -11.56
CA ARG A 94 27.39 -24.98 -12.70
C ARG A 94 26.12 -24.96 -13.55
N ARG A 95 25.59 -26.15 -13.91
CA ARG A 95 24.38 -26.26 -14.73
C ARG A 95 23.15 -25.75 -14.03
N TRP A 96 23.06 -26.02 -12.72
CA TRP A 96 21.97 -25.51 -11.89
C TRP A 96 22.00 -24.00 -11.73
N ARG A 97 23.17 -23.40 -11.49
CA ARG A 97 23.37 -21.94 -11.47
C ARG A 97 23.03 -21.27 -12.78
N GLN A 98 23.42 -21.88 -13.90
CA GLN A 98 23.07 -21.38 -15.22
C GLN A 98 21.55 -21.39 -15.41
N ALA A 99 20.87 -22.46 -14.98
CA ALA A 99 19.41 -22.55 -15.03
C ALA A 99 18.73 -21.55 -14.08
N LEU A 100 19.30 -21.32 -12.88
CA LEU A 100 18.80 -20.30 -11.94
C LEU A 100 19.01 -18.87 -12.46
N GLY A 101 20.14 -18.58 -13.10
CA GLY A 101 20.42 -17.28 -13.73
C GLY A 101 19.47 -16.95 -14.88
N GLN A 102 18.87 -17.97 -15.51
CA GLN A 102 17.80 -17.80 -16.50
C GLN A 102 16.42 -17.63 -15.88
N ARG A 103 16.25 -17.99 -14.61
CA ARG A 103 15.01 -17.77 -13.86
C ARG A 103 15.07 -16.40 -13.21
N HIS A 104 14.09 -15.56 -13.47
CA HIS A 104 13.95 -14.27 -12.84
C HIS A 104 13.45 -14.46 -11.40
N LEU A 105 14.37 -14.78 -10.48
CA LEU A 105 14.05 -14.94 -9.07
C LEU A 105 13.64 -13.58 -8.48
N ARG A 106 12.66 -13.63 -7.59
CA ARG A 106 12.06 -12.45 -6.99
C ARG A 106 11.94 -12.63 -5.49
N ASP A 107 12.31 -11.59 -4.79
CA ASP A 107 11.95 -11.40 -3.40
C ASP A 107 10.68 -10.57 -3.32
N LYS A 108 9.67 -11.07 -2.60
CA LYS A 108 8.40 -10.37 -2.39
C LYS A 108 8.23 -10.12 -0.91
N THR A 109 8.00 -8.88 -0.56
CA THR A 109 7.69 -8.47 0.82
C THR A 109 6.28 -7.96 0.92
N LEU A 110 5.56 -8.35 1.98
CA LEU A 110 4.22 -7.88 2.29
C LEU A 110 4.27 -7.06 3.58
N THR A 111 3.82 -5.82 3.51
CA THR A 111 3.80 -4.92 4.67
C THR A 111 2.42 -4.31 4.84
N LEU A 112 1.84 -4.52 6.02
CA LEU A 112 0.60 -3.90 6.45
C LEU A 112 0.93 -2.70 7.36
N THR A 113 0.56 -1.50 6.94
CA THR A 113 0.70 -0.28 7.74
C THR A 113 -0.64 0.08 8.35
N VAL A 114 -0.67 0.23 9.65
CA VAL A 114 -1.85 0.68 10.42
C VAL A 114 -1.63 2.10 10.85
N MET A 115 -2.57 2.97 10.51
CA MET A 115 -2.49 4.40 10.79
C MET A 115 -3.69 4.85 11.62
N ASN A 116 -3.41 5.42 12.79
CA ASN A 116 -4.41 6.11 13.60
C ASN A 116 -4.47 7.58 13.20
N ARG A 117 -5.65 8.06 12.82
CA ARG A 117 -5.90 9.42 12.38
C ARG A 117 -6.40 10.30 13.52
N PRO A 118 -6.02 11.59 13.56
CA PRO A 118 -6.62 12.52 14.51
C PRO A 118 -8.12 12.66 14.26
N ALA A 119 -8.89 12.91 15.31
CA ALA A 119 -10.32 13.18 15.17
C ALA A 119 -10.55 14.44 14.31
N VAL A 120 -11.48 14.35 13.36
CA VAL A 120 -11.85 15.49 12.52
C VAL A 120 -12.50 16.56 13.42
N GLY A 121 -11.98 17.77 13.39
CA GLY A 121 -12.54 18.91 14.14
C GLY A 121 -11.97 19.13 15.56
N SER A 122 -10.92 18.43 15.96
CA SER A 122 -10.22 18.77 17.21
C SER A 122 -9.50 20.12 17.05
N LYS A 123 -10.23 21.20 17.34
CA LYS A 123 -9.64 22.54 17.42
C LYS A 123 -8.66 22.57 18.58
N LEU A 124 -7.39 22.89 18.29
CA LEU A 124 -6.40 23.14 19.32
C LEU A 124 -6.84 24.35 20.17
N PRO A 125 -6.84 24.23 21.52
CA PRO A 125 -7.15 25.36 22.35
C PRO A 125 -6.06 26.45 22.20
N LEU A 126 -6.51 27.70 22.13
CA LEU A 126 -5.69 28.89 21.86
C LEU A 126 -4.62 29.22 22.94
N ARG A 127 -4.54 28.51 24.06
CA ARG A 127 -3.57 28.73 25.14
C ARG A 127 -2.42 27.71 25.09
N ALA A 128 -1.22 28.16 24.78
CA ALA A 128 -0.05 27.36 24.48
C ALA A 128 0.36 26.28 25.51
N ALA A 129 0.30 26.56 26.80
CA ALA A 129 0.72 25.61 27.84
C ALA A 129 -0.29 24.45 28.05
N LYS A 130 -1.59 24.76 28.14
CA LYS A 130 -2.65 23.76 28.19
C LYS A 130 -2.78 22.95 26.88
N SER A 131 -2.35 23.57 25.77
CA SER A 131 -2.31 22.90 24.46
C SER A 131 -1.26 21.79 24.40
N ALA A 132 -0.09 22.00 25.01
CA ALA A 132 0.99 20.99 24.97
C ALA A 132 0.64 19.75 25.80
N GLU A 133 0.05 19.94 26.98
CA GLU A 133 -0.37 18.83 27.84
C GLU A 133 -1.53 18.05 27.24
N LEU A 134 -2.54 18.74 26.70
CA LEU A 134 -3.65 18.12 25.96
C LEU A 134 -3.18 17.35 24.72
N LEU A 135 -2.22 17.91 23.98
CA LEU A 135 -1.62 17.23 22.82
C LEU A 135 -0.87 15.97 23.22
N ARG A 136 -0.13 16.00 24.35
CA ARG A 136 0.55 14.80 24.87
C ARG A 136 -0.47 13.74 25.28
N ALA A 137 -1.48 14.09 26.09
CA ALA A 137 -2.52 13.17 26.51
C ALA A 137 -3.30 12.58 25.32
N GLN A 138 -3.64 13.38 24.31
CA GLN A 138 -4.26 12.89 23.07
C GLN A 138 -3.34 11.96 22.29
N THR A 139 -2.04 12.27 22.21
CA THR A 139 -1.06 11.42 21.56
C THR A 139 -0.92 10.10 22.28
N GLU A 140 -0.82 10.09 23.60
CA GLU A 140 -0.74 8.87 24.41
C GLU A 140 -1.97 7.99 24.24
N LYS A 141 -3.18 8.57 24.28
CA LYS A 141 -4.44 7.85 24.03
C LYS A 141 -4.45 7.22 22.64
N ARG A 142 -4.02 7.96 21.63
CA ARG A 142 -3.98 7.48 20.25
C ARG A 142 -2.92 6.41 20.05
N MET A 143 -1.77 6.53 20.73
CA MET A 143 -0.74 5.50 20.77
C MET A 143 -1.27 4.21 21.40
N GLY A 144 -1.94 4.30 22.53
CA GLY A 144 -2.59 3.14 23.17
C GLY A 144 -3.56 2.43 22.24
N ARG A 145 -4.41 3.20 21.54
CA ARG A 145 -5.36 2.64 20.55
C ARG A 145 -4.65 2.01 19.36
N LEU A 146 -3.61 2.65 18.81
CA LEU A 146 -2.81 2.10 17.71
C LEU A 146 -2.16 0.77 18.13
N GLN A 147 -1.53 0.72 19.30
CA GLN A 147 -0.88 -0.48 19.82
C GLN A 147 -1.88 -1.61 20.08
N GLU A 148 -3.10 -1.29 20.54
CA GLU A 148 -4.17 -2.27 20.71
C GLU A 148 -4.56 -2.90 19.36
N VAL A 149 -4.79 -2.08 18.35
CA VAL A 149 -5.14 -2.54 16.98
C VAL A 149 -4.00 -3.37 16.39
N VAL A 150 -2.76 -2.92 16.52
CA VAL A 150 -1.59 -3.64 16.01
C VAL A 150 -1.43 -5.00 16.69
N ARG A 151 -1.56 -5.08 18.02
CA ARG A 151 -1.52 -6.37 18.73
C ARG A 151 -2.63 -7.32 18.29
N PHE A 152 -3.84 -6.78 18.09
CA PHE A 152 -4.96 -7.56 17.58
C PHE A 152 -4.66 -8.12 16.18
N LEU A 153 -4.11 -7.30 15.27
CA LEU A 153 -3.72 -7.73 13.92
C LEU A 153 -2.61 -8.79 13.96
N MET A 154 -1.56 -8.56 14.74
CA MET A 154 -0.46 -9.53 14.87
C MET A 154 -0.93 -10.87 15.42
N SER A 155 -1.84 -10.87 16.39
CA SER A 155 -2.44 -12.08 16.92
C SER A 155 -3.34 -12.77 15.88
N SER A 156 -4.11 -12.00 15.10
CA SER A 156 -5.00 -12.55 14.09
C SER A 156 -4.25 -13.19 12.92
N PHE A 157 -3.09 -12.65 12.56
CA PHE A 157 -2.23 -13.13 11.47
C PHE A 157 -1.00 -13.93 11.98
N ALA A 158 -1.10 -14.58 13.13
CA ALA A 158 0.01 -15.31 13.75
C ALA A 158 0.66 -16.32 12.79
N ASP A 159 -0.13 -17.00 11.97
CA ASP A 159 0.35 -17.99 10.98
C ASP A 159 1.19 -17.37 9.85
N MET A 160 1.15 -16.04 9.67
CA MET A 160 1.94 -15.29 8.71
C MET A 160 3.20 -14.67 9.32
N ASN A 161 3.67 -15.14 10.47
CA ASN A 161 4.87 -14.67 11.16
C ASN A 161 4.95 -13.13 11.26
N PRO A 162 3.95 -12.44 11.83
CA PRO A 162 3.90 -11.00 11.87
C PRO A 162 5.04 -10.43 12.72
N ARG A 163 5.73 -9.41 12.22
CA ARG A 163 6.74 -8.68 12.98
C ARG A 163 6.63 -7.19 12.74
N LEU A 164 6.81 -6.39 13.79
CA LEU A 164 6.86 -4.95 13.69
C LEU A 164 8.20 -4.49 13.14
N LEU A 165 8.16 -3.65 12.10
CA LEU A 165 9.35 -2.97 11.63
C LEU A 165 9.79 -1.92 12.66
N ASN A 166 11.09 -1.75 12.82
CA ASN A 166 11.65 -0.82 13.80
C ASN A 166 12.83 -0.04 13.21
N GLU A 167 13.13 1.11 13.81
CA GLU A 167 14.21 1.99 13.36
C GLU A 167 15.61 1.42 13.64
N PRO A 168 15.90 0.83 14.84
CA PRO A 168 17.24 0.33 15.13
C PRO A 168 17.74 -0.76 14.18
N SER A 169 16.86 -1.58 13.61
CA SER A 169 17.23 -2.56 12.59
C SER A 169 17.45 -1.96 11.20
N GLY A 170 17.08 -0.71 10.99
CA GLY A 170 17.06 -0.05 9.68
C GLY A 170 15.89 -0.47 8.77
N GLU A 171 15.04 -1.41 9.21
CA GLU A 171 13.96 -1.95 8.39
C GLU A 171 12.79 -0.98 8.22
N LEU A 172 12.41 -0.23 9.28
CA LEU A 172 11.31 0.72 9.20
C LEU A 172 11.58 1.82 8.18
N LEU A 173 12.73 2.48 8.30
CA LEU A 173 13.11 3.55 7.37
C LEU A 173 13.49 2.96 5.99
N GLY A 174 14.07 1.77 5.96
CA GLY A 174 14.37 1.04 4.73
C GLY A 174 13.12 0.72 3.92
N PHE A 175 12.06 0.26 4.56
CA PHE A 175 10.75 0.04 3.93
C PHE A 175 10.16 1.35 3.38
N LEU A 176 10.18 2.42 4.17
CA LEU A 176 9.67 3.72 3.71
C LEU A 176 10.50 4.27 2.54
N GLY A 177 11.82 4.05 2.54
CA GLY A 177 12.71 4.38 1.43
C GLY A 177 12.48 3.53 0.17
N ALA A 178 12.09 2.27 0.35
CA ALA A 178 11.74 1.38 -0.76
C ALA A 178 10.55 1.90 -1.58
N LEU A 179 9.62 2.65 -0.96
CA LEU A 179 8.49 3.27 -1.66
C LEU A 179 8.94 4.33 -2.68
N ASN A 180 10.17 4.84 -2.58
CA ASN A 180 10.74 5.74 -3.57
C ASN A 180 11.47 5.00 -4.71
N THR A 181 12.05 3.82 -4.43
CA THR A 181 13.04 3.19 -5.33
C THR A 181 12.65 1.80 -5.82
N GLY A 182 11.67 1.16 -5.21
CA GLY A 182 11.32 -0.24 -5.45
C GLY A 182 12.31 -1.25 -4.82
N GLN A 183 13.33 -0.76 -4.09
CA GLN A 183 14.33 -1.61 -3.46
C GLN A 183 14.48 -1.26 -1.99
N GLU A 184 14.34 -2.26 -1.13
CA GLU A 184 14.48 -2.10 0.31
C GLU A 184 15.93 -2.30 0.72
N LEU A 185 16.55 -1.21 1.16
CA LEU A 185 17.89 -1.19 1.76
C LEU A 185 17.76 -0.64 3.18
N PRO A 186 18.50 -1.17 4.15
CA PRO A 186 18.46 -0.64 5.51
C PRO A 186 18.78 0.85 5.54
N LEU A 187 17.92 1.63 6.17
CA LEU A 187 18.12 3.06 6.39
C LEU A 187 18.05 3.35 7.88
N TYR A 188 18.94 4.20 8.32
CA TYR A 188 19.07 4.58 9.73
C TYR A 188 18.82 6.06 9.91
N ARG A 189 18.38 6.42 11.10
CA ARG A 189 18.16 7.80 11.46
C ARG A 189 19.51 8.53 11.56
N GLY A 190 19.60 9.67 10.90
CA GLY A 190 20.72 10.59 11.03
C GLY A 190 20.71 11.36 12.36
N ALA A 191 21.12 12.62 12.35
CA ALA A 191 21.07 13.46 13.54
C ALA A 191 19.65 13.56 14.10
N ARG A 192 19.49 13.55 15.43
CA ARG A 192 18.17 13.59 16.10
C ARG A 192 17.32 14.83 15.78
N THR A 193 17.94 15.86 15.25
CA THR A 193 17.30 17.11 14.85
C THR A 193 16.71 17.09 13.45
N THR A 194 17.04 16.09 12.61
CA THR A 194 16.49 15.98 11.25
C THR A 194 15.11 15.37 11.28
N ILE A 195 14.23 15.84 10.40
CA ILE A 195 12.93 15.19 10.19
C ILE A 195 13.12 13.83 9.52
N VAL A 196 12.28 12.86 9.87
CA VAL A 196 12.37 11.49 9.35
C VAL A 196 12.31 11.44 7.81
N ALA A 197 11.56 12.33 7.18
CA ALA A 197 11.49 12.46 5.72
C ALA A 197 12.87 12.68 5.06
N GLU A 198 13.81 13.36 5.73
CA GLU A 198 15.16 13.56 5.19
C GLU A 198 16.00 12.29 5.21
N ASN A 199 15.76 11.41 6.18
CA ASN A 199 16.45 10.11 6.26
C ASN A 199 15.89 9.11 5.25
N VAL A 200 14.62 9.26 4.86
CA VAL A 200 13.93 8.38 3.91
C VAL A 200 14.11 8.83 2.46
N ALA A 201 14.46 10.11 2.24
CA ALA A 201 14.69 10.67 0.91
C ALA A 201 16.03 10.17 0.31
N ASN A 202 16.04 8.93 -0.15
CA ASN A 202 17.22 8.15 -0.56
C ASN A 202 17.55 8.23 -2.06
N THR A 203 16.83 9.04 -2.84
CA THR A 203 17.04 9.24 -4.27
C THR A 203 16.53 10.61 -4.69
N ARG A 204 16.88 11.03 -5.91
CA ARG A 204 16.25 12.17 -6.58
C ARG A 204 15.20 11.65 -7.55
N VAL A 205 14.00 12.25 -7.53
CA VAL A 205 12.89 11.87 -8.40
C VAL A 205 12.52 13.04 -9.30
N THR A 206 12.44 12.82 -10.60
CA THR A 206 11.99 13.79 -11.61
C THR A 206 10.82 13.20 -12.39
N PHE A 207 9.75 13.97 -12.58
CA PHE A 207 8.56 13.55 -13.33
C PHE A 207 8.50 14.19 -14.69
N LYS A 208 8.22 13.40 -15.74
CA LYS A 208 8.04 13.85 -17.10
C LYS A 208 6.95 13.02 -17.80
N GLY A 209 5.79 13.61 -18.03
CA GLY A 209 4.65 12.89 -18.59
C GLY A 209 4.19 11.76 -17.67
N ASP A 210 4.05 10.58 -18.20
CA ASP A 210 3.65 9.34 -17.50
C ASP A 210 4.84 8.58 -16.88
N LYS A 211 6.03 9.17 -16.86
CA LYS A 211 7.26 8.56 -16.38
C LYS A 211 7.85 9.34 -15.22
N PHE A 212 8.52 8.61 -14.33
CA PHE A 212 9.42 9.18 -13.34
C PHE A 212 10.84 8.63 -13.54
N PHE A 213 11.83 9.45 -13.20
CA PHE A 213 13.24 9.15 -13.33
C PHE A 213 13.88 9.23 -11.95
N LEU A 214 14.61 8.19 -11.58
CA LEU A 214 15.38 8.15 -10.34
C LEU A 214 16.85 8.37 -10.67
N SER A 215 17.53 9.18 -9.87
CA SER A 215 18.96 9.42 -9.93
C SER A 215 19.51 9.62 -8.52
N ASP A 216 20.84 9.57 -8.39
CA ASP A 216 21.55 9.89 -7.15
C ASP A 216 21.13 9.03 -5.92
N GLY A 217 20.96 7.73 -6.11
CA GLY A 217 20.65 6.80 -5.03
C GLY A 217 21.52 5.54 -5.08
N ALA A 218 21.51 4.77 -3.99
CA ALA A 218 22.22 3.50 -3.91
C ALA A 218 21.76 2.46 -4.95
N THR A 219 20.54 2.65 -5.48
CA THR A 219 19.95 1.77 -6.50
C THR A 219 20.36 2.12 -7.92
N GLY A 220 21.14 3.20 -8.12
CA GLY A 220 21.50 3.74 -9.41
C GLY A 220 20.35 4.41 -10.16
N PRO A 221 20.60 4.91 -11.39
CA PRO A 221 19.58 5.54 -12.21
C PRO A 221 18.56 4.52 -12.71
N ARG A 222 17.27 4.86 -12.61
CA ARG A 222 16.16 4.02 -13.06
C ARG A 222 15.06 4.88 -13.66
N ILE A 223 14.22 4.27 -14.47
CA ILE A 223 13.00 4.87 -15.00
C ILE A 223 11.80 4.07 -14.52
N GLY A 224 10.68 4.74 -14.31
CA GLY A 224 9.45 4.05 -13.92
C GLY A 224 8.20 4.75 -14.39
N SER A 225 7.09 4.07 -14.23
CA SER A 225 5.74 4.60 -14.39
C SER A 225 4.86 4.17 -13.23
N ILE A 226 3.82 4.95 -12.96
CA ILE A 226 2.82 4.61 -11.96
C ILE A 226 1.46 4.45 -12.63
N PHE A 227 0.80 3.35 -12.29
CA PHE A 227 -0.53 3.02 -12.76
C PHE A 227 -1.52 3.17 -11.61
N ALA A 228 -2.72 3.61 -11.91
CA ALA A 228 -3.82 3.68 -10.96
C ALA A 228 -5.09 3.07 -11.55
N VAL A 229 -5.98 2.60 -10.68
CA VAL A 229 -7.29 2.07 -11.08
C VAL A 229 -8.15 3.24 -11.57
N LYS A 230 -8.57 3.16 -12.82
CA LYS A 230 -9.56 4.07 -13.40
C LYS A 230 -10.97 3.58 -13.12
N ASP A 231 -11.21 2.29 -13.40
CA ASP A 231 -12.50 1.65 -13.21
C ASP A 231 -12.31 0.34 -12.45
N TYR A 232 -13.09 0.16 -11.39
CA TYR A 232 -13.13 -1.05 -10.59
C TYR A 232 -13.95 -2.12 -11.29
N PRO A 233 -13.66 -3.42 -11.06
CA PRO A 233 -14.44 -4.51 -11.60
C PRO A 233 -15.84 -4.54 -10.97
N GLU A 234 -16.83 -5.05 -11.70
CA GLU A 234 -18.19 -5.24 -11.17
C GLU A 234 -18.23 -6.28 -10.04
N LYS A 235 -17.41 -7.30 -10.15
CA LYS A 235 -17.28 -8.39 -9.16
C LYS A 235 -15.82 -8.56 -8.76
N THR A 236 -15.61 -8.87 -7.49
CA THR A 236 -14.28 -9.20 -6.95
C THR A 236 -14.22 -10.66 -6.55
N HIS A 237 -13.06 -11.24 -6.63
CA HIS A 237 -12.75 -12.59 -6.16
C HIS A 237 -11.40 -12.62 -5.46
N CYS A 238 -11.19 -13.62 -4.62
CA CYS A 238 -9.93 -13.79 -3.92
C CYS A 238 -8.77 -13.88 -4.92
N THR A 239 -7.66 -13.25 -4.59
CA THR A 239 -6.40 -13.27 -5.37
C THR A 239 -6.44 -12.57 -6.74
N MET A 240 -7.48 -11.80 -7.05
CA MET A 240 -7.64 -11.17 -8.36
C MET A 240 -6.47 -10.26 -8.80
N PHE A 241 -5.69 -9.75 -7.87
CA PHE A 241 -4.50 -8.95 -8.18
C PHE A 241 -3.18 -9.71 -8.08
N ASP A 242 -3.21 -11.01 -7.77
CA ASP A 242 -1.98 -11.80 -7.68
C ASP A 242 -1.31 -12.01 -9.04
N GLU A 243 -2.08 -12.05 -10.12
CA GLU A 243 -1.57 -12.11 -11.48
C GLU A 243 -0.81 -10.84 -11.91
N LEU A 244 -1.04 -9.69 -11.23
CA LEU A 244 -0.21 -8.49 -11.41
C LEU A 244 1.22 -8.67 -10.88
N SER A 245 1.52 -9.77 -10.22
CA SER A 245 2.87 -10.12 -9.74
C SER A 245 3.81 -10.50 -10.88
N LEU A 246 4.00 -9.59 -11.84
CA LEU A 246 4.91 -9.77 -12.97
C LEU A 246 6.37 -9.90 -12.51
N PRO A 247 7.26 -10.52 -13.34
CA PRO A 247 8.67 -10.66 -13.03
C PRO A 247 9.46 -9.35 -13.20
N VAL A 248 8.98 -8.28 -12.63
CA VAL A 248 9.53 -6.92 -12.70
C VAL A 248 9.66 -6.31 -11.31
N ASP A 249 10.53 -5.32 -11.14
CA ASP A 249 10.60 -4.55 -9.91
C ASP A 249 9.38 -3.65 -9.82
N MET A 250 8.57 -3.88 -8.81
CA MET A 250 7.29 -3.20 -8.67
C MET A 250 6.85 -3.05 -7.22
N ILE A 251 6.00 -2.06 -7.01
CA ILE A 251 5.29 -1.86 -5.75
C ILE A 251 3.80 -1.80 -6.07
N VAL A 252 3.03 -2.72 -5.50
CA VAL A 252 1.57 -2.64 -5.48
C VAL A 252 1.16 -2.07 -4.12
N THR A 253 0.46 -0.95 -4.14
CA THR A 253 -0.01 -0.27 -2.93
C THR A 253 -1.52 -0.24 -2.91
N HIS A 254 -2.12 -0.84 -1.89
CA HIS A 254 -3.53 -0.65 -1.56
C HIS A 254 -3.62 0.24 -0.34
N SER A 255 -4.46 1.26 -0.38
CA SER A 255 -4.79 2.06 0.79
C SER A 255 -6.29 2.09 1.00
N PHE A 256 -6.71 1.97 2.25
CA PHE A 256 -8.10 1.91 2.63
C PHE A 256 -8.38 2.80 3.83
N THR A 257 -9.38 3.64 3.69
CA THR A 257 -9.85 4.51 4.76
C THR A 257 -11.33 4.25 5.00
N PRO A 258 -11.72 3.73 6.17
CA PRO A 258 -13.13 3.50 6.47
C PRO A 258 -13.95 4.78 6.33
N ILE A 259 -15.13 4.66 5.69
CA ILE A 259 -16.11 5.74 5.54
C ILE A 259 -17.14 5.62 6.65
N ASN A 260 -17.59 6.76 7.17
CA ASN A 260 -18.69 6.81 8.13
C ASN A 260 -19.99 6.30 7.47
N SER A 261 -20.66 5.34 8.13
CA SER A 261 -21.87 4.70 7.59
C SER A 261 -22.99 5.68 7.28
N ASN A 262 -23.20 6.70 8.14
CA ASN A 262 -24.24 7.72 7.91
C ASN A 262 -23.95 8.56 6.66
N TRP A 263 -22.69 8.92 6.44
CA TRP A 263 -22.27 9.63 5.23
C TRP A 263 -22.49 8.79 3.97
N MET A 264 -22.12 7.50 4.04
CA MET A 264 -22.31 6.57 2.92
C MET A 264 -23.81 6.33 2.64
N ALA A 265 -24.63 6.15 3.66
CA ALA A 265 -26.09 6.04 3.52
C ALA A 265 -26.68 7.27 2.82
N GLY A 266 -26.25 8.48 3.21
CA GLY A 266 -26.65 9.73 2.55
C GLY A 266 -26.26 9.77 1.07
N ARG A 267 -25.06 9.26 0.72
CA ARG A 267 -24.59 9.16 -0.66
C ARG A 267 -25.42 8.18 -1.48
N ILE A 268 -25.71 6.99 -0.94
CA ILE A 268 -26.58 5.99 -1.58
C ILE A 268 -27.98 6.57 -1.80
N LYS A 269 -28.59 7.16 -0.79
CA LYS A 269 -29.93 7.78 -0.88
C LYS A 269 -29.98 8.90 -1.93
N ARG A 270 -28.91 9.69 -2.05
CA ARG A 270 -28.80 10.72 -3.10
C ARG A 270 -28.73 10.10 -4.49
N GLN A 271 -27.95 9.03 -4.65
CA GLN A 271 -27.82 8.35 -5.93
C GLN A 271 -29.12 7.68 -6.37
N MET A 272 -29.85 7.06 -5.44
CA MET A 272 -31.19 6.52 -5.70
C MET A 272 -32.15 7.61 -6.20
N ARG A 273 -32.18 8.79 -5.56
CA ARG A 273 -33.02 9.91 -5.99
C ARG A 273 -32.65 10.43 -7.38
N LEU A 274 -31.37 10.58 -7.67
CA LEU A 274 -30.92 11.05 -8.98
C LEU A 274 -31.29 10.07 -10.10
N ARG A 275 -31.19 8.78 -9.86
CA ARG A 275 -31.58 7.73 -10.83
C ARG A 275 -33.09 7.66 -11.03
N ALA A 276 -33.85 7.74 -9.94
CA ALA A 276 -35.31 7.79 -10.02
C ALA A 276 -35.80 8.99 -10.85
N SER A 277 -35.12 10.15 -10.77
CA SER A 277 -35.45 11.33 -11.55
C SER A 277 -34.98 11.25 -13.02
N ALA A 278 -33.96 10.45 -13.32
CA ALA A 278 -33.39 10.33 -14.67
C ALA A 278 -34.11 9.28 -15.54
N ASN A 279 -35.09 8.54 -15.00
CA ASN A 279 -35.82 7.46 -15.68
C ASN A 279 -34.88 6.42 -16.34
N ASP A 280 -33.73 6.19 -15.73
CA ASP A 280 -32.65 5.36 -16.28
C ASP A 280 -33.00 3.89 -16.07
N GLY A 281 -33.28 3.17 -17.18
CA GLY A 281 -33.87 1.83 -17.21
C GLY A 281 -32.96 0.67 -16.75
N ALA A 282 -31.91 0.92 -16.00
CA ALA A 282 -31.08 -0.13 -15.40
C ALA A 282 -31.77 -0.72 -14.15
N VAL A 283 -32.72 -1.59 -14.37
CA VAL A 283 -33.57 -2.23 -13.33
C VAL A 283 -32.74 -2.95 -12.27
N SER A 284 -31.66 -3.65 -12.65
CA SER A 284 -30.79 -4.42 -11.72
C SER A 284 -30.11 -3.53 -10.67
N LEU A 285 -29.64 -2.36 -11.05
CA LEU A 285 -28.99 -1.42 -10.14
C LEU A 285 -29.97 -0.70 -9.18
N LEU A 286 -31.24 -0.62 -9.57
CA LEU A 286 -32.30 -0.07 -8.70
C LEU A 286 -32.68 -1.05 -7.57
N GLU A 287 -32.49 -2.36 -7.77
CA GLU A 287 -32.73 -3.40 -6.76
C GLU A 287 -31.54 -3.58 -5.80
N GLU A 288 -30.31 -3.37 -6.25
CA GLU A 288 -29.09 -3.52 -5.43
C GLU A 288 -28.88 -2.38 -4.43
N LEU A 289 -29.22 -1.14 -4.80
CA LEU A 289 -29.01 0.02 -3.92
C LEU A 289 -29.83 0.00 -2.62
N PRO A 290 -31.12 -0.38 -2.61
CA PRO A 290 -31.90 -0.55 -1.38
C PRO A 290 -31.33 -1.65 -0.48
N THR A 291 -30.90 -2.77 -1.04
CA THR A 291 -30.30 -3.88 -0.30
C THR A 291 -28.97 -3.44 0.34
N ALA A 292 -28.11 -2.76 -0.41
CA ALA A 292 -26.86 -2.20 0.10
C ALA A 292 -27.10 -1.17 1.22
N LEU A 293 -28.18 -0.38 1.13
CA LEU A 293 -28.55 0.58 2.17
C LEU A 293 -29.02 -0.13 3.46
N ASP A 294 -29.86 -1.16 3.34
CA ASP A 294 -30.33 -1.95 4.48
C ASP A 294 -29.15 -2.67 5.17
N ASP A 295 -28.24 -3.25 4.41
CA ASP A 295 -27.04 -3.91 4.94
C ASP A 295 -26.09 -2.91 5.62
N LEU A 296 -26.00 -1.68 5.12
CA LEU A 296 -25.22 -0.63 5.73
C LEU A 296 -25.84 -0.13 7.03
N GLU A 297 -27.16 0.12 7.05
CA GLU A 297 -27.90 0.58 8.22
C GLU A 297 -27.95 -0.49 9.33
N SER A 298 -28.04 -1.77 8.96
CA SER A 298 -27.95 -2.91 9.87
C SER A 298 -26.53 -3.28 10.30
N LYS A 299 -25.52 -2.53 9.85
CA LYS A 299 -24.08 -2.78 10.08
C LYS A 299 -23.54 -4.12 9.55
N ARG A 300 -24.26 -4.78 8.66
CA ARG A 300 -23.79 -5.97 7.95
C ARG A 300 -22.75 -5.63 6.90
N LEU A 301 -22.82 -4.42 6.32
CA LEU A 301 -21.91 -3.91 5.32
C LEU A 301 -21.19 -2.66 5.83
N SER A 302 -19.93 -2.49 5.49
CA SER A 302 -19.19 -1.27 5.74
C SER A 302 -18.28 -0.95 4.55
N PHE A 303 -18.18 0.34 4.24
CA PHE A 303 -17.45 0.85 3.12
C PHE A 303 -16.19 1.59 3.54
N GLY A 304 -15.26 1.71 2.61
CA GLY A 304 -14.12 2.60 2.74
C GLY A 304 -13.68 3.14 1.38
N ASP A 305 -12.98 4.26 1.43
CA ASP A 305 -12.25 4.80 0.27
C ASP A 305 -11.01 3.94 0.04
N HIS A 306 -11.01 3.18 -1.03
CA HIS A 306 -9.88 2.41 -1.51
C HIS A 306 -9.17 3.16 -2.62
N HIS A 307 -7.85 3.10 -2.63
CA HIS A 307 -7.00 3.56 -3.71
C HIS A 307 -5.92 2.52 -3.94
N MET A 308 -5.73 2.16 -5.19
CA MET A 308 -4.67 1.24 -5.61
C MET A 308 -3.76 1.93 -6.62
N SER A 309 -2.47 1.72 -6.46
CA SER A 309 -1.46 2.11 -7.43
C SER A 309 -0.42 1.00 -7.62
N VAL A 310 0.13 0.95 -8.82
CA VAL A 310 1.22 0.03 -9.19
C VAL A 310 2.37 0.88 -9.73
N ALA A 311 3.46 0.98 -8.98
CA ALA A 311 4.69 1.59 -9.44
C ALA A 311 5.60 0.51 -10.01
N VAL A 312 6.12 0.72 -11.21
CA VAL A 312 7.06 -0.19 -11.87
C VAL A 312 8.38 0.51 -12.15
N PHE A 313 9.45 -0.24 -12.09
CA PHE A 313 10.81 0.28 -12.27
C PHE A 313 11.53 -0.55 -13.32
N ALA A 314 12.24 0.12 -14.21
CA ALA A 314 12.99 -0.49 -15.29
C ALA A 314 14.34 0.23 -15.51
N ASP A 315 15.22 -0.41 -16.28
CA ASP A 315 16.53 0.14 -16.63
C ASP A 315 16.48 0.91 -17.97
N SER A 316 15.40 0.71 -18.76
CA SER A 316 15.23 1.37 -20.07
C SER A 316 13.76 1.68 -20.35
N GLU A 317 13.55 2.65 -21.26
CA GLU A 317 12.18 3.03 -21.70
C GLU A 317 11.49 1.90 -22.46
N GLU A 318 12.24 1.10 -23.23
CA GLU A 318 11.70 -0.03 -23.97
C GLU A 318 11.15 -1.11 -23.03
N LYS A 319 11.93 -1.50 -22.00
CA LYS A 319 11.48 -2.44 -20.96
C LYS A 319 10.24 -1.90 -20.24
N LEU A 320 10.26 -0.61 -19.90
CA LEU A 320 9.14 0.03 -19.21
C LEU A 320 7.84 -0.02 -20.05
N ALA A 321 7.94 0.23 -21.37
CA ALA A 321 6.79 0.18 -22.27
C ALA A 321 6.20 -1.25 -22.35
N ASN A 322 7.06 -2.27 -22.45
CA ASN A 322 6.65 -3.68 -22.48
C ASN A 322 5.93 -4.06 -21.17
N ILE A 323 6.53 -3.74 -20.03
CA ILE A 323 5.93 -3.96 -18.70
C ILE A 323 4.57 -3.27 -18.59
N GLY A 324 4.47 -2.04 -19.06
CA GLY A 324 3.23 -1.27 -19.03
C GLY A 324 2.11 -1.91 -19.86
N GLY A 325 2.46 -2.53 -21.00
CA GLY A 325 1.53 -3.32 -21.80
C GLY A 325 1.03 -4.56 -21.07
N GLU A 326 1.94 -5.33 -20.48
CA GLU A 326 1.63 -6.53 -19.72
C GLU A 326 0.72 -6.24 -18.52
N ILE A 327 1.03 -5.22 -17.72
CA ILE A 327 0.23 -4.82 -16.56
C ILE A 327 -1.21 -4.48 -16.97
N LYS A 328 -1.37 -3.68 -18.02
CA LYS A 328 -2.71 -3.30 -18.50
C LYS A 328 -3.50 -4.50 -19.00
N ASN A 329 -2.85 -5.40 -19.75
CA ASN A 329 -3.49 -6.61 -20.25
C ASN A 329 -3.91 -7.52 -19.09
N THR A 330 -3.01 -7.81 -18.15
CA THR A 330 -3.31 -8.64 -16.98
C THR A 330 -4.44 -8.05 -16.14
N ALA A 331 -4.42 -6.74 -15.86
CA ALA A 331 -5.51 -6.10 -15.13
C ALA A 331 -6.84 -6.17 -15.89
N SER A 332 -6.81 -6.03 -17.22
CA SER A 332 -8.00 -6.09 -18.06
C SER A 332 -8.66 -7.47 -18.04
N THR A 333 -7.89 -8.56 -17.93
CA THR A 333 -8.45 -9.92 -17.80
C THR A 333 -9.23 -10.09 -16.49
N GLU A 334 -8.83 -9.36 -15.46
CA GLU A 334 -9.51 -9.29 -14.16
C GLU A 334 -10.65 -8.25 -14.10
N GLY A 335 -10.98 -7.63 -15.24
CA GLY A 335 -12.01 -6.60 -15.33
C GLY A 335 -11.60 -5.24 -14.71
N VAL A 336 -10.31 -5.04 -14.44
CA VAL A 336 -9.77 -3.81 -13.88
C VAL A 336 -9.16 -2.95 -14.98
N ASN A 337 -9.58 -1.69 -15.05
CA ASN A 337 -8.98 -0.74 -15.97
C ASN A 337 -7.86 0.03 -15.26
N LEU A 338 -6.61 -0.35 -15.53
CA LEU A 338 -5.43 0.38 -15.06
C LEU A 338 -4.93 1.35 -16.15
N ILE A 339 -4.65 2.57 -15.75
CA ILE A 339 -4.06 3.59 -16.61
C ILE A 339 -2.72 4.07 -16.08
N ALA A 340 -1.77 4.31 -16.99
CA ALA A 340 -0.55 5.04 -16.65
C ALA A 340 -0.91 6.50 -16.38
N GLU A 341 -0.48 7.01 -15.23
CA GLU A 341 -0.78 8.38 -14.81
C GLU A 341 0.18 9.38 -15.46
N GLY A 342 -0.36 10.34 -16.18
CA GLY A 342 0.40 11.42 -16.81
C GLY A 342 0.58 12.62 -15.88
N PHE A 343 -0.32 13.61 -15.95
CA PHE A 343 -0.25 14.81 -15.08
C PHE A 343 -0.31 14.50 -13.59
N ALA A 344 -1.00 13.44 -13.20
CA ALA A 344 -1.14 12.99 -11.82
C ALA A 344 -0.02 12.04 -11.38
N SER A 345 0.98 11.76 -12.21
CA SER A 345 2.07 10.83 -11.94
C SER A 345 2.74 11.09 -10.58
N ALA A 346 3.16 12.32 -10.32
CA ALA A 346 3.75 12.70 -9.03
C ALA A 346 2.78 12.50 -7.87
N THR A 347 1.51 12.84 -8.04
CA THR A 347 0.47 12.70 -7.02
C THR A 347 0.29 11.23 -6.63
N HIS A 348 0.15 10.33 -7.60
CA HIS A 348 0.01 8.90 -7.34
C HIS A 348 1.29 8.27 -6.81
N PHE A 349 2.46 8.73 -7.26
CA PHE A 349 3.73 8.29 -6.71
C PHE A 349 3.83 8.59 -5.21
N PHE A 350 3.47 9.79 -4.79
CA PHE A 350 3.50 10.16 -3.38
C PHE A 350 2.32 9.60 -2.58
N ALA A 351 1.22 9.21 -3.22
CA ALA A 351 0.08 8.55 -2.56
C ALA A 351 0.42 7.17 -1.96
N GLN A 352 1.49 6.54 -2.43
CA GLN A 352 2.00 5.27 -1.86
C GLN A 352 2.47 5.43 -0.41
N HIS A 353 2.92 6.63 -0.04
CA HIS A 353 3.47 6.89 1.29
C HIS A 353 2.37 7.04 2.33
N PRO A 354 2.37 6.21 3.41
CA PRO A 354 1.44 6.36 4.52
C PRO A 354 1.51 7.78 5.12
N GLY A 355 0.37 8.46 5.18
CA GLY A 355 0.28 9.86 5.58
C GLY A 355 0.01 10.85 4.44
N ASN A 356 0.19 10.44 3.18
CA ASN A 356 -0.18 11.24 2.00
C ASN A 356 -1.59 10.92 1.48
N GLY A 357 -2.53 10.65 2.37
CA GLY A 357 -3.91 10.31 2.00
C GLY A 357 -4.61 11.37 1.13
N HIS A 358 -4.19 12.63 1.20
CA HIS A 358 -4.66 13.72 0.34
C HIS A 358 -4.25 13.56 -1.13
N ALA A 359 -3.15 12.85 -1.41
CA ALA A 359 -2.66 12.59 -2.76
C ALA A 359 -3.41 11.46 -3.49
N ARG A 360 -4.33 10.77 -2.83
CA ARG A 360 -5.14 9.70 -3.44
C ARG A 360 -6.26 10.29 -4.28
N SER A 361 -6.04 10.52 -5.56
CA SER A 361 -6.99 11.20 -6.45
C SER A 361 -8.06 10.25 -7.03
N ARG A 362 -7.73 8.97 -7.27
CA ARG A 362 -8.65 7.97 -7.83
C ARG A 362 -9.11 6.99 -6.76
N LYS A 363 -10.02 7.43 -5.89
CA LYS A 363 -10.57 6.60 -4.82
C LYS A 363 -11.87 5.95 -5.27
N GLY A 364 -11.99 4.63 -5.04
CA GLY A 364 -13.24 3.88 -5.16
C GLY A 364 -13.84 3.60 -3.79
N ALA A 365 -15.16 3.70 -3.68
CA ALA A 365 -15.87 3.23 -2.50
C ALA A 365 -16.05 1.72 -2.63
N VAL A 366 -15.31 0.95 -1.84
CA VAL A 366 -15.38 -0.50 -1.82
C VAL A 366 -15.83 -0.99 -0.45
N THR A 367 -16.40 -2.19 -0.41
CA THR A 367 -16.72 -2.84 0.87
C THR A 367 -15.45 -3.39 1.52
N LYS A 368 -15.47 -3.60 2.82
CA LYS A 368 -14.36 -4.28 3.52
C LYS A 368 -14.17 -5.73 3.01
N ARG A 369 -15.24 -6.35 2.50
CA ARG A 369 -15.18 -7.67 1.88
C ARG A 369 -14.42 -7.62 0.54
N ASN A 370 -14.75 -6.66 -0.33
CA ASN A 370 -14.01 -6.48 -1.59
C ASN A 370 -12.53 -6.15 -1.36
N LEU A 371 -12.22 -5.39 -0.29
CA LEU A 371 -10.82 -5.14 0.09
C LEU A 371 -10.07 -6.44 0.41
N ALA A 372 -10.74 -7.42 0.99
CA ALA A 372 -10.13 -8.71 1.30
C ALA A 372 -9.91 -9.61 0.07
N ASP A 373 -10.52 -9.27 -1.06
CA ASP A 373 -10.29 -9.93 -2.36
C ASP A 373 -9.03 -9.43 -3.06
N PHE A 374 -8.55 -8.22 -2.70
CA PHE A 374 -7.41 -7.52 -3.31
C PHE A 374 -6.10 -7.92 -2.63
#